data_2a5be50434d812df0a287fd787e069d4
#
_entry.id   2a5be50434d812df0a287fd787e069d4
#
_cell.length_a   1.000
_cell.length_b   1.000
_cell.length_c   1.000
_cell.angle_alpha   90.00
_cell.angle_beta   90.00
_cell.angle_gamma   90.00
#
_symmetry.space_group_name_H-M   'P 1'
#
loop_
_entity.id
_entity.type
_entity.pdbx_description
1 polymer ?
#
loop_
_entity_poly.entity_id
_entity_poly.type
_entity_poly.pdbx_seq_one_letter_code
_entity_poly.pdbx_strand_id
1 'polypeptide(L)' 'MDELLADLSKKIKDGTYPPGSQLPSGRKLADDYDVSQSTISRAVARLREQGLLVGRPGRGVFVADLPRS' A
#
# COMPACT_ATOMS: atom_id res chain seq x y z
N MET A 1 8.76 4.96 10.09
CA MET A 1 8.14 5.16 8.77
C MET A 1 8.92 4.47 7.65
N ASP A 2 10.23 4.61 7.64
CA ASP A 2 11.05 4.04 6.56
C ASP A 2 10.95 2.52 6.46
N GLU A 3 10.99 1.83 7.58
CA GLU A 3 10.87 0.38 7.59
C GLU A 3 9.50 -0.07 7.10
N LEU A 4 8.46 0.65 7.49
CA LEU A 4 7.11 0.36 7.06
C LEU A 4 6.96 0.53 5.56
N LEU A 5 7.48 1.63 5.02
CA LEU A 5 7.46 1.88 3.58
C LEU A 5 8.24 0.82 2.82
N ALA A 6 9.42 0.47 3.31
CA ALA A 6 10.25 -0.54 2.67
C ALA A 6 9.55 -1.90 2.65
N ASP A 7 8.91 -2.28 3.74
CA ASP A 7 8.23 -3.55 3.82
C ASP A 7 7.01 -3.61 2.90
N LEU A 8 6.19 -2.55 2.91
CA LEU A 8 5.02 -2.49 2.03
C LEU A 8 5.45 -2.47 0.56
N SER A 9 6.46 -1.68 0.24
CA SER A 9 6.97 -1.59 -1.11
C SER A 9 7.47 -2.96 -1.60
N LYS A 10 8.20 -3.67 -0.74
CA LYS A 10 8.70 -5.00 -1.06
C LYS A 10 7.56 -5.96 -1.34
N LYS A 11 6.53 -5.95 -0.51
CA LYS A 11 5.38 -6.84 -0.69
C LYS A 11 4.64 -6.57 -1.99
N ILE A 12 4.58 -5.31 -2.39
CA ILE A 12 3.97 -4.95 -3.67
C ILE A 12 4.83 -5.46 -4.82
N LYS A 13 6.15 -5.28 -4.71
CA LYS A 13 7.07 -5.64 -5.78
C LYS A 13 7.26 -7.13 -5.92
N ASP A 14 7.21 -7.88 -4.81
CA ASP A 14 7.42 -9.33 -4.86
C ASP A 14 6.14 -10.12 -5.13
N GLY A 15 5.01 -9.42 -5.24
CA GLY A 15 3.75 -10.08 -5.55
C GLY A 15 2.94 -10.55 -4.35
N THR A 16 3.38 -10.25 -3.13
CA THR A 16 2.58 -10.56 -1.93
C THR A 16 1.22 -9.86 -2.04
N TYR A 17 1.24 -8.62 -2.51
CA TYR A 17 0.03 -7.91 -2.92
C TYR A 17 0.06 -7.82 -4.44
N PRO A 18 -0.62 -8.72 -5.16
CA PRO A 18 -0.50 -8.76 -6.62
C PRO A 18 -1.03 -7.48 -7.29
N PRO A 19 -0.52 -7.17 -8.49
CA PRO A 19 -1.03 -6.02 -9.25
C PRO A 19 -2.55 -6.12 -9.45
N GLY A 20 -3.23 -5.01 -9.30
CA GLY A 20 -4.68 -4.95 -9.45
C GLY A 20 -5.47 -5.42 -8.26
N SER A 21 -4.81 -6.01 -7.25
CA SER A 21 -5.53 -6.47 -6.05
C SER A 21 -5.77 -5.32 -5.10
N GLN A 22 -6.76 -5.49 -4.25
CA GLN A 22 -7.06 -4.49 -3.24
C GLN A 22 -6.09 -4.61 -2.07
N LEU A 23 -5.51 -3.48 -1.66
CA LEU A 23 -4.68 -3.43 -0.49
C LEU A 23 -5.55 -3.62 0.76
N PRO A 24 -5.07 -4.32 1.80
CA PRO A 24 -5.82 -4.40 3.05
C PRO A 24 -6.16 -3.00 3.57
N SER A 25 -7.24 -2.90 4.33
CA SER A 25 -7.67 -1.61 4.87
C SER A 25 -6.59 -1.00 5.75
N GLY A 26 -6.62 0.32 5.91
CA GLY A 26 -5.68 1.00 6.78
C GLY A 26 -5.75 0.49 8.21
N ARG A 27 -6.95 0.13 8.67
CA ARG A 27 -7.13 -0.43 9.99
C ARG A 27 -6.44 -1.78 10.14
N LYS A 28 -6.58 -2.64 9.14
CA LYS A 28 -5.93 -3.94 9.17
C LYS A 28 -4.43 -3.82 9.11
N LEU A 29 -3.93 -2.94 8.24
CA LEU A 29 -2.49 -2.70 8.15
C LEU A 29 -1.95 -2.12 9.45
N ALA A 30 -2.69 -1.21 10.07
CA ALA A 30 -2.28 -0.64 11.35
C ALA A 30 -2.14 -1.72 12.42
N ASP A 31 -3.09 -2.65 12.45
CA ASP A 31 -3.02 -3.79 13.38
C ASP A 31 -1.85 -4.72 13.05
N ASP A 32 -1.67 -5.03 11.77
CA ASP A 32 -0.62 -5.94 11.33
C ASP A 32 0.78 -5.41 11.64
N TYR A 33 0.96 -4.10 11.49
CA TYR A 33 2.26 -3.46 11.70
C TYR A 33 2.40 -2.82 13.09
N ASP A 34 1.36 -2.89 13.89
CA ASP A 34 1.36 -2.32 15.24
C ASP A 34 1.70 -0.84 15.22
N VAL A 35 1.04 -0.11 14.34
CA VAL A 35 1.19 1.35 14.20
C VAL A 35 -0.19 1.98 14.11
N SER A 36 -0.24 3.32 14.18
CA SER A 36 -1.50 4.03 14.08
C SER A 36 -2.01 4.04 12.63
N GLN A 37 -3.31 4.24 12.48
CA GLN A 37 -3.90 4.40 11.15
C GLN A 37 -3.35 5.63 10.43
N SER A 38 -3.03 6.68 11.18
CA SER A 38 -2.40 7.86 10.61
C SER A 38 -1.08 7.52 9.95
N THR A 39 -0.28 6.67 10.60
CA THR A 39 0.99 6.23 10.05
C THR A 39 0.78 5.44 8.75
N ILE A 40 -0.21 4.56 8.74
CA ILE A 40 -0.55 3.80 7.54
C ILE A 40 -1.00 4.73 6.42
N SER A 41 -1.82 5.73 6.73
CA SER A 41 -2.27 6.70 5.73
C SER A 41 -1.11 7.43 5.08
N ARG A 42 -0.12 7.81 5.87
CA ARG A 42 1.08 8.48 5.35
C ARG A 42 1.88 7.55 4.45
N ALA A 43 2.05 6.31 4.88
CA ALA A 43 2.78 5.33 4.08
C ALA A 43 2.07 5.08 2.75
N VAL A 44 0.76 4.91 2.79
CA VAL A 44 -0.03 4.70 1.58
C VAL A 44 0.09 5.90 0.64
N ALA A 45 0.03 7.11 1.19
CA ALA A 45 0.17 8.32 0.37
C ALA A 45 1.53 8.35 -0.35
N ARG A 46 2.59 7.96 0.35
CA ARG A 46 3.92 7.89 -0.27
C ARG A 46 3.98 6.88 -1.40
N LEU A 47 3.39 5.70 -1.18
CA LEU A 47 3.38 4.66 -2.20
C LEU A 47 2.54 5.07 -3.42
N ARG A 48 1.46 5.83 -3.19
CA ARG A 48 0.66 6.37 -4.29
C ARG A 48 1.47 7.38 -5.10
N GLU A 49 2.25 8.21 -4.42
CA GLU A 49 3.13 9.16 -5.11
C GLU A 49 4.16 8.45 -5.98
N GLN A 50 4.61 7.28 -5.54
CA GLN A 50 5.56 6.48 -6.30
C GLN A 50 4.89 5.67 -7.42
N GLY A 51 3.58 5.74 -7.52
CA GLY A 51 2.85 5.01 -8.56
C GLY A 51 2.65 3.54 -8.26
N LEU A 52 2.91 3.10 -7.04
CA LEU A 52 2.74 1.70 -6.65
C LEU A 52 1.31 1.37 -6.21
N LEU A 53 0.57 2.37 -5.79
CA LEU A 53 -0.81 2.21 -5.34
C LEU A 53 -1.70 3.22 -6.04
N VAL A 54 -2.98 2.88 -6.18
CA VAL A 54 -3.99 3.78 -6.71
C VAL A 54 -5.18 3.81 -5.77
N GLY A 55 -5.71 5.01 -5.52
CA GLY A 55 -6.91 5.17 -4.72
C GLY A 55 -8.14 5.18 -5.62
N ARG A 56 -9.19 4.46 -5.21
CA ARG A 56 -10.46 4.47 -5.94
C ARG A 56 -11.55 4.93 -4.99
N PRO A 57 -12.20 6.05 -5.29
CA PRO A 57 -13.25 6.58 -4.41
C PRO A 57 -14.32 5.55 -4.12
N GLY A 58 -14.66 5.37 -2.85
CA GLY A 58 -15.69 4.44 -2.44
C GLY A 58 -15.30 2.97 -2.50
N ARG A 59 -14.11 2.66 -3.01
CA ARG A 59 -13.69 1.26 -3.15
C ARG A 59 -12.45 0.92 -2.32
N GLY A 60 -11.57 1.88 -2.11
CA GLY A 60 -10.36 1.70 -1.32
C GLY A 60 -9.10 1.92 -2.13
N VAL A 61 -8.03 1.32 -1.67
CA VAL A 61 -6.72 1.44 -2.30
C VAL A 61 -6.35 0.11 -2.95
N PHE A 62 -5.86 0.18 -4.17
CA PHE A 62 -5.49 -0.99 -4.94
C PHE A 62 -4.03 -0.91 -5.36
N VAL A 63 -3.42 -2.07 -5.54
CA VAL A 63 -2.06 -2.13 -6.08
C VAL A 63 -2.12 -1.73 -7.55
N ALA A 64 -1.23 -0.83 -7.95
CA ALA A 64 -1.21 -0.36 -9.33
C ALA A 64 -0.86 -1.50 -10.26
N ASP A 65 -1.62 -1.62 -11.34
CA ASP A 65 -1.39 -2.62 -12.36
C ASP A 65 -0.61 -1.96 -13.50
N LEU A 66 0.65 -1.67 -13.24
CA LEU A 66 1.48 -0.95 -14.19
C LEU A 66 2.30 -1.91 -15.01
N PRO A 67 2.31 -1.75 -16.33
CA PRO A 67 3.22 -2.51 -17.15
C PRO A 67 4.65 -2.11 -16.79
N ARG A 68 5.49 -3.10 -16.58
CA ARG A 68 6.89 -2.86 -16.28
C ARG A 68 7.69 -3.09 -17.55
N SER A 69 8.34 -2.06 -17.95
CA SER A 69 9.16 -2.14 -19.14
C SER A 69 10.62 -2.21 -18.77
#